data_b0cffcbe83495aec7e3a91298b752eb2
#
_entry.id   b0cffcbe83495aec7e3a91298b752eb2
#
_cell.length_a   1.000
_cell.length_b   1.000
_cell.length_c   1.000
_cell.angle_alpha   90.00
_cell.angle_beta   90.00
_cell.angle_gamma   90.00
#
_symmetry.space_group_name_H-M   'P 1'
#
loop_
_entity.id
_entity.type
_entity.pdbx_description
1 polymer ?
#
loop_
_entity_poly.entity_id
_entity_poly.type
_entity_poly.pdbx_seq_one_letter_code
_entity_poly.pdbx_strand_id
1 'polypeptide(L)'
;MGYNSEVDMWLNHCEERGESPPRLVAHENILRRYSRYKETLTHQARMASIQFPGRKGVSYEMVLPSFRMTEPTETFADSMVLTEGSRTIELLWVPSETDDAIALWFPDDGIVYGGACTPGDAIPNIGTPLRTQRFTIRWADSLDRLAALEAEVLVTEFGPIINGSKEVRHRLEKTAESLRWLREEVVDRLNKGMSEREVLADMTYPEELFNQPWMTPNYGCPEYIVRDLYREENGWWDRNPTNLHPSAPQDAAQAVLSAIAEPAQVLSRAKEIAEQGDVQLALHVIDLLALSDSDLPEVLEAKAFKAELCLLRAKEIDPYVSKACYRSSARHLDNGINSWQDAP
;
A
#
# COMPACT_ATOMS: atom_id res chain seq x y z
N MET A 1 9.83 3.32 5.67
CA MET A 1 11.05 4.14 5.94
C MET A 1 10.86 5.05 7.14
N GLY A 2 9.67 5.50 7.49
CA GLY A 2 9.43 6.36 8.65
C GLY A 2 9.96 5.85 9.99
N TYR A 3 10.03 4.55 10.17
CA TYR A 3 10.44 3.93 11.43
C TYR A 3 11.94 4.05 11.76
N ASN A 4 12.77 4.29 10.77
CA ASN A 4 14.22 4.40 10.98
C ASN A 4 14.71 5.85 10.96
N SER A 5 13.83 6.81 10.72
CA SER A 5 14.22 8.23 10.59
C SER A 5 14.72 8.83 11.88
N GLU A 6 14.32 8.26 13.02
CA GLU A 6 14.64 8.79 14.36
C GLU A 6 15.87 8.11 15.02
N VAL A 7 16.45 7.08 14.39
CA VAL A 7 17.64 6.38 14.94
C VAL A 7 18.79 7.36 15.12
N ASP A 8 19.03 8.24 14.15
CA ASP A 8 20.09 9.24 14.24
C ASP A 8 19.91 10.19 15.41
N MET A 9 18.66 10.50 15.79
CA MET A 9 18.38 11.32 17.00
C MET A 9 18.88 10.64 18.26
N TRP A 10 18.64 9.33 18.40
CA TRP A 10 19.12 8.57 19.56
C TRP A 10 20.65 8.49 19.59
N LEU A 11 21.28 8.28 18.45
CA LEU A 11 22.75 8.24 18.36
C LEU A 11 23.36 9.60 18.73
N ASN A 12 22.84 10.68 18.17
CA ASN A 12 23.28 12.04 18.50
C ASN A 12 23.09 12.36 20.00
N HIS A 13 21.93 11.96 20.57
CA HIS A 13 21.68 12.17 22.00
C HIS A 13 22.68 11.44 22.89
N CYS A 14 23.04 10.20 22.56
CA CYS A 14 24.08 9.46 23.28
C CYS A 14 25.44 10.17 23.18
N GLU A 15 25.81 10.63 21.97
CA GLU A 15 27.05 11.37 21.74
C GLU A 15 27.12 12.66 22.59
N GLU A 16 26.04 13.48 22.59
CA GLU A 16 25.95 14.72 23.37
C GLU A 16 26.12 14.48 24.88
N ARG A 17 25.69 13.31 25.37
CA ARG A 17 25.80 12.91 26.77
C ARG A 17 27.09 12.19 27.12
N GLY A 18 27.93 11.89 26.11
CA GLY A 18 29.14 11.07 26.30
C GLY A 18 28.81 9.61 26.67
N GLU A 19 27.62 9.13 26.30
CA GLU A 19 27.17 7.76 26.52
C GLU A 19 27.54 6.87 25.32
N SER A 20 27.73 5.58 25.56
CA SER A 20 27.97 4.63 24.46
C SER A 20 26.70 4.54 23.57
N PRO A 21 26.86 4.47 22.24
CA PRO A 21 25.71 4.31 21.37
C PRO A 21 24.99 2.98 21.64
N PRO A 22 23.66 2.92 21.50
CA PRO A 22 22.92 1.68 21.67
C PRO A 22 23.26 0.68 20.56
N ARG A 23 23.09 -0.60 20.87
CA ARG A 23 23.11 -1.65 19.84
C ARG A 23 21.88 -1.46 18.93
N LEU A 24 22.13 -1.46 17.63
CA LEU A 24 21.08 -1.42 16.61
C LEU A 24 20.94 -2.82 16.02
N VAL A 25 19.87 -3.51 16.38
CA VAL A 25 19.62 -4.89 15.94
C VAL A 25 18.49 -4.91 14.92
N ALA A 26 18.69 -5.62 13.81
CA ALA A 26 17.67 -5.75 12.76
C ALA A 26 17.77 -7.13 12.07
N HIS A 27 16.74 -7.47 11.30
CA HIS A 27 16.81 -8.63 10.40
C HIS A 27 17.78 -8.33 9.23
N GLU A 28 18.56 -9.33 8.80
CA GLU A 28 19.61 -9.16 7.76
C GLU A 28 19.11 -8.60 6.43
N ASN A 29 17.85 -8.84 6.06
CA ASN A 29 17.22 -8.30 4.84
C ASN A 29 17.17 -6.77 4.80
N ILE A 30 17.33 -6.06 5.93
CA ILE A 30 17.32 -4.61 5.97
C ILE A 30 18.45 -4.01 5.12
N LEU A 31 19.62 -4.67 5.07
CA LEU A 31 20.77 -4.20 4.30
C LEU A 31 20.46 -4.21 2.79
N ARG A 32 19.82 -5.29 2.31
CA ARG A 32 19.36 -5.38 0.92
C ARG A 32 18.29 -4.33 0.63
N ARG A 33 17.38 -4.09 1.57
CA ARG A 33 16.38 -3.02 1.45
C ARG A 33 17.04 -1.65 1.36
N TYR A 34 17.98 -1.33 2.22
CA TYR A 34 18.70 -0.04 2.17
C TYR A 34 19.43 0.17 0.85
N SER A 35 20.12 -0.89 0.33
CA SER A 35 20.73 -0.82 -0.99
C SER A 35 19.71 -0.44 -2.07
N ARG A 36 18.58 -1.14 -2.13
CA ARG A 36 17.49 -0.83 -3.07
C ARG A 36 16.90 0.58 -2.89
N TYR A 37 16.74 1.04 -1.65
CA TYR A 37 16.24 2.39 -1.41
C TYR A 37 17.25 3.48 -1.78
N LYS A 38 18.55 3.24 -1.61
CA LYS A 38 19.61 4.14 -2.10
C LYS A 38 19.54 4.32 -3.63
N GLU A 39 19.32 3.22 -4.36
CA GLU A 39 19.16 3.24 -5.82
C GLU A 39 17.89 3.97 -6.28
N THR A 40 16.78 3.80 -5.55
CA THR A 40 15.46 4.30 -5.92
C THR A 40 15.00 5.50 -5.09
N LEU A 41 15.91 6.21 -4.45
CA LEU A 41 15.59 7.22 -3.43
C LEU A 41 14.61 8.30 -3.92
N THR A 42 14.87 8.89 -5.08
CA THR A 42 13.98 9.90 -5.68
C THR A 42 12.61 9.33 -6.01
N HIS A 43 12.55 8.09 -6.54
CA HIS A 43 11.29 7.41 -6.79
C HIS A 43 10.50 7.20 -5.49
N GLN A 44 11.15 6.74 -4.41
CA GLN A 44 10.51 6.56 -3.12
C GLN A 44 9.96 7.88 -2.56
N ALA A 45 10.69 8.97 -2.71
CA ALA A 45 10.24 10.29 -2.29
C ALA A 45 9.02 10.77 -3.11
N ARG A 46 9.02 10.57 -4.44
CA ARG A 46 7.85 10.86 -5.30
C ARG A 46 6.63 10.04 -4.88
N MET A 47 6.80 8.73 -4.64
CA MET A 47 5.68 7.89 -4.16
C MET A 47 5.17 8.33 -2.79
N ALA A 48 6.05 8.73 -1.89
CA ALA A 48 5.67 9.23 -0.57
C ALA A 48 4.94 10.57 -0.66
N SER A 49 5.32 11.49 -1.54
CA SER A 49 4.62 12.77 -1.75
C SER A 49 3.19 12.58 -2.28
N ILE A 50 2.97 11.55 -3.12
CA ILE A 50 1.64 11.17 -3.60
C ILE A 50 0.80 10.56 -2.48
N GLN A 51 1.39 9.63 -1.73
CA GLN A 51 0.71 8.89 -0.66
C GLN A 51 0.40 9.78 0.56
N PHE A 52 1.29 10.71 0.89
CA PHE A 52 1.18 11.60 2.04
C PHE A 52 1.24 13.08 1.61
N PRO A 53 0.28 13.54 0.79
CA PRO A 53 0.37 14.85 0.15
C PRO A 53 0.20 16.02 1.14
N GLY A 54 -0.18 15.77 2.39
CA GLY A 54 -0.56 16.83 3.31
C GLY A 54 -1.77 17.66 2.80
N ARG A 55 -2.05 18.79 3.45
CA ARG A 55 -3.18 19.67 3.05
C ARG A 55 -2.89 20.49 1.80
N LYS A 56 -1.62 20.86 1.58
CA LYS A 56 -1.21 21.78 0.48
C LYS A 56 -0.42 21.08 -0.64
N GLY A 57 -0.23 19.77 -0.55
CA GLY A 57 0.74 19.05 -1.35
C GLY A 57 2.14 19.17 -0.76
N VAL A 58 2.96 18.15 -0.97
CA VAL A 58 4.36 18.09 -0.56
C VAL A 58 5.16 17.65 -1.78
N SER A 59 6.17 18.41 -2.16
CA SER A 59 7.05 17.98 -3.24
C SER A 59 7.98 16.86 -2.78
N TYR A 60 8.48 16.06 -3.72
CA TYR A 60 9.39 14.97 -3.38
C TYR A 60 10.73 15.47 -2.81
N GLU A 61 11.19 16.66 -3.21
CA GLU A 61 12.39 17.28 -2.67
C GLU A 61 12.27 17.59 -1.17
N MET A 62 11.06 17.93 -0.70
CA MET A 62 10.80 18.15 0.72
C MET A 62 10.80 16.82 1.51
N VAL A 63 10.49 15.72 0.85
CA VAL A 63 10.45 14.38 1.47
C VAL A 63 11.82 13.71 1.50
N LEU A 64 12.67 13.97 0.49
CA LEU A 64 13.99 13.36 0.33
C LEU A 64 14.84 13.34 1.62
N PRO A 65 14.97 14.45 2.37
CA PRO A 65 15.80 14.48 3.59
C PRO A 65 15.30 13.57 4.71
N SER A 66 14.03 13.12 4.67
CA SER A 66 13.47 12.22 5.68
C SER A 66 13.88 10.76 5.50
N PHE A 67 14.47 10.41 4.34
CA PHE A 67 14.93 9.06 4.07
C PHE A 67 16.33 8.83 4.66
N ARG A 68 16.35 8.40 5.91
CA ARG A 68 17.58 8.02 6.61
C ARG A 68 17.69 6.51 6.66
N MET A 69 18.93 6.00 6.53
CA MET A 69 19.23 4.58 6.44
C MET A 69 20.45 4.25 7.29
N THR A 70 20.29 4.40 8.61
CA THR A 70 21.32 4.06 9.57
C THR A 70 21.45 2.54 9.63
N GLU A 71 22.62 2.02 9.32
CA GLU A 71 22.85 0.58 9.29
C GLU A 71 22.85 -0.01 10.70
N PRO A 72 22.31 -1.22 10.89
CA PRO A 72 22.34 -1.89 12.17
C PRO A 72 23.78 -2.28 12.55
N THR A 73 24.06 -2.34 13.84
CA THR A 73 25.33 -2.85 14.36
C THR A 73 25.37 -4.37 14.41
N GLU A 74 24.20 -5.01 14.39
CA GLU A 74 24.04 -6.46 14.47
C GLU A 74 22.79 -6.91 13.70
N THR A 75 22.86 -8.06 13.04
CA THR A 75 21.75 -8.65 12.30
C THR A 75 21.52 -10.10 12.68
N PHE A 76 20.29 -10.57 12.44
CA PHE A 76 19.90 -11.96 12.60
C PHE A 76 19.05 -12.43 11.40
N ALA A 77 18.89 -13.76 11.23
CA ALA A 77 18.18 -14.34 10.08
C ALA A 77 16.74 -14.79 10.40
N ASP A 78 16.53 -15.58 11.46
CA ASP A 78 15.20 -16.09 11.82
C ASP A 78 14.72 -15.60 13.18
N SER A 79 15.60 -15.75 14.19
CA SER A 79 15.35 -15.28 15.55
C SER A 79 16.64 -14.94 16.26
N MET A 80 16.52 -14.10 17.28
CA MET A 80 17.63 -13.75 18.18
C MET A 80 17.08 -13.57 19.58
N VAL A 81 17.80 -14.08 20.56
CA VAL A 81 17.48 -13.88 21.98
C VAL A 81 18.41 -12.81 22.55
N LEU A 82 17.82 -11.82 23.18
CA LEU A 82 18.51 -10.80 23.94
C LEU A 82 18.18 -10.99 25.44
N THR A 83 19.17 -10.84 26.29
CA THR A 83 18.96 -10.85 27.75
C THR A 83 19.38 -9.50 28.29
N GLU A 84 18.47 -8.79 28.94
CA GLU A 84 18.72 -7.51 29.57
C GLU A 84 18.31 -7.57 31.04
N GLY A 85 19.30 -7.60 31.92
CA GLY A 85 19.06 -7.89 33.33
C GLY A 85 18.46 -9.27 33.54
N SER A 86 17.27 -9.34 34.11
CA SER A 86 16.52 -10.59 34.33
C SER A 86 15.47 -10.88 33.23
N ARG A 87 15.36 -10.03 32.21
CA ARG A 87 14.36 -10.16 31.18
C ARG A 87 14.93 -10.81 29.92
N THR A 88 14.12 -11.66 29.31
CA THR A 88 14.38 -12.27 28.00
C THR A 88 13.53 -11.54 26.95
N ILE A 89 14.16 -11.20 25.82
CA ILE A 89 13.49 -10.63 24.65
C ILE A 89 13.86 -11.49 23.46
N GLU A 90 12.89 -12.08 22.80
CA GLU A 90 13.09 -12.80 21.56
C GLU A 90 12.69 -11.91 20.37
N LEU A 91 13.63 -11.68 19.48
CA LEU A 91 13.40 -11.04 18.19
C LEU A 91 13.01 -12.13 17.21
N LEU A 92 11.86 -11.97 16.55
CA LEU A 92 11.33 -12.95 15.60
C LEU A 92 11.20 -12.33 14.22
N TRP A 93 11.72 -13.00 13.20
CA TRP A 93 11.46 -12.61 11.83
C TRP A 93 10.01 -12.93 11.45
N VAL A 94 9.24 -11.91 11.05
CA VAL A 94 7.82 -12.01 10.66
C VAL A 94 7.60 -11.26 9.35
N PRO A 95 8.07 -11.83 8.22
CA PRO A 95 7.94 -11.17 6.91
C PRO A 95 6.48 -10.87 6.60
N SER A 96 6.17 -9.60 6.51
CA SER A 96 4.81 -9.07 6.41
C SER A 96 4.76 -7.84 5.50
N GLU A 97 4.57 -6.64 6.04
CA GLU A 97 4.63 -5.40 5.25
C GLU A 97 5.97 -5.25 4.53
N THR A 98 6.99 -5.80 5.11
CA THR A 98 8.33 -5.85 4.53
C THR A 98 9.01 -7.20 4.83
N ASP A 99 9.99 -7.57 4.02
CA ASP A 99 10.72 -8.83 4.15
C ASP A 99 11.77 -8.85 5.28
N ASP A 100 11.97 -7.73 5.96
CA ASP A 100 12.79 -7.55 7.14
C ASP A 100 11.98 -7.20 8.40
N ALA A 101 10.67 -7.30 8.36
CA ALA A 101 9.81 -7.04 9.51
C ALA A 101 10.11 -8.02 10.64
N ILE A 102 10.11 -7.49 11.87
CA ILE A 102 10.36 -8.25 13.09
C ILE A 102 9.25 -8.03 14.11
N ALA A 103 9.03 -9.02 14.98
CA ALA A 103 8.26 -8.92 16.19
C ALA A 103 9.16 -9.08 17.43
N LEU A 104 8.70 -8.58 18.56
CA LEU A 104 9.39 -8.73 19.84
C LEU A 104 8.51 -9.57 20.76
N TRP A 105 9.03 -10.70 21.22
CA TRP A 105 8.38 -11.55 22.19
C TRP A 105 9.05 -11.44 23.56
N PHE A 106 8.26 -11.19 24.60
CA PHE A 106 8.66 -11.09 26.00
C PHE A 106 8.06 -12.27 26.75
N PRO A 107 8.71 -13.45 26.76
CA PRO A 107 8.14 -14.66 27.31
C PRO A 107 7.83 -14.57 28.81
N ASP A 108 8.66 -13.86 29.56
CA ASP A 108 8.49 -13.68 31.00
C ASP A 108 7.24 -12.85 31.36
N ASP A 109 6.80 -11.97 30.47
CA ASP A 109 5.66 -11.10 30.65
C ASP A 109 4.42 -11.59 29.86
N GLY A 110 4.57 -12.55 28.96
CA GLY A 110 3.47 -13.02 28.07
C GLY A 110 3.05 -11.96 27.03
N ILE A 111 3.96 -11.06 26.65
CA ILE A 111 3.68 -9.93 25.77
C ILE A 111 4.36 -10.11 24.41
N VAL A 112 3.62 -9.93 23.33
CA VAL A 112 4.19 -9.83 21.98
C VAL A 112 3.90 -8.44 21.38
N TYR A 113 4.95 -7.76 20.89
CA TYR A 113 4.82 -6.63 19.98
C TYR A 113 4.93 -7.15 18.55
N GLY A 114 3.83 -7.11 17.81
CA GLY A 114 3.76 -7.74 16.49
C GLY A 114 4.34 -6.89 15.35
N GLY A 115 4.75 -5.64 15.64
CA GLY A 115 5.30 -4.74 14.61
C GLY A 115 4.39 -4.60 13.39
N ALA A 116 4.99 -4.46 12.23
CA ALA A 116 4.29 -4.29 10.95
C ALA A 116 3.46 -5.53 10.52
N CYS A 117 3.63 -6.68 11.20
CA CYS A 117 2.81 -7.86 10.98
C CYS A 117 1.38 -7.67 11.51
N THR A 118 1.21 -6.85 12.55
CA THR A 118 -0.06 -6.55 13.20
C THR A 118 -0.35 -5.04 13.16
N PRO A 119 -0.87 -4.52 12.05
CA PRO A 119 -1.01 -3.07 11.84
C PRO A 119 -2.03 -2.40 12.76
N GLY A 120 -2.79 -3.16 13.55
CA GLY A 120 -3.85 -2.66 14.41
C GLY A 120 -5.24 -2.90 13.81
N ASP A 121 -6.14 -1.92 13.91
CA ASP A 121 -7.50 -2.05 13.38
C ASP A 121 -7.53 -1.71 11.87
N ALA A 122 -6.74 -2.44 11.10
CA ALA A 122 -6.64 -2.28 9.65
C ALA A 122 -6.36 -3.62 8.95
N ILE A 123 -6.89 -3.78 7.76
CA ILE A 123 -6.54 -4.89 6.86
C ILE A 123 -5.02 -4.84 6.58
N PRO A 124 -4.33 -6.00 6.55
CA PRO A 124 -2.92 -6.07 6.18
C PRO A 124 -2.60 -5.29 4.91
N ASN A 125 -1.57 -4.46 4.98
CA ASN A 125 -1.19 -3.54 3.92
C ASN A 125 -0.47 -4.27 2.77
N ILE A 126 -1.22 -5.07 2.00
CA ILE A 126 -0.75 -5.86 0.85
C ILE A 126 -1.34 -5.27 -0.43
N GLY A 127 -0.58 -5.26 -1.51
CA GLY A 127 -1.02 -4.79 -2.83
C GLY A 127 -1.33 -3.29 -2.91
N THR A 128 -0.92 -2.55 -1.90
CA THR A 128 -1.16 -1.10 -1.83
C THR A 128 -0.55 -0.39 -3.02
N PRO A 129 -1.28 0.48 -3.73
CA PRO A 129 -0.73 1.30 -4.79
C PRO A 129 0.55 2.02 -4.35
N LEU A 130 1.48 2.22 -5.27
CA LEU A 130 2.77 2.90 -5.03
C LEU A 130 3.76 2.12 -4.14
N ARG A 131 3.51 0.85 -3.87
CA ARG A 131 4.41 -0.02 -3.10
C ARG A 131 4.79 -1.27 -3.90
N THR A 132 5.92 -1.86 -3.52
CA THR A 132 6.33 -3.14 -4.08
C THR A 132 5.43 -4.26 -3.59
N GLN A 133 5.37 -5.35 -4.35
CA GLN A 133 4.63 -6.55 -4.01
C GLN A 133 4.97 -7.06 -2.61
N ARG A 134 3.95 -7.55 -1.92
CA ARG A 134 4.03 -8.20 -0.61
C ARG A 134 3.36 -9.56 -0.72
N PHE A 135 3.90 -10.55 -0.03
CA PHE A 135 3.48 -11.93 -0.22
C PHE A 135 2.42 -12.33 0.81
N THR A 136 1.19 -12.47 0.37
CA THR A 136 0.01 -12.69 1.21
C THR A 136 0.15 -13.92 2.10
N ILE A 137 0.63 -15.05 1.56
CA ILE A 137 0.77 -16.29 2.35
C ILE A 137 1.89 -16.19 3.37
N ARG A 138 3.02 -15.55 3.01
CA ARG A 138 4.10 -15.32 3.99
C ARG A 138 3.65 -14.47 5.17
N TRP A 139 2.75 -13.51 4.93
CA TRP A 139 2.15 -12.73 6.00
C TRP A 139 1.22 -13.58 6.87
N ALA A 140 0.37 -14.43 6.26
CA ALA A 140 -0.47 -15.36 7.00
C ALA A 140 0.34 -16.32 7.88
N ASP A 141 1.45 -16.85 7.35
CA ASP A 141 2.36 -17.73 8.11
C ASP A 141 3.05 -16.99 9.28
N SER A 142 3.36 -15.70 9.09
CA SER A 142 3.89 -14.85 10.17
C SER A 142 2.86 -14.62 11.28
N LEU A 143 1.58 -14.44 10.93
CA LEU A 143 0.51 -14.33 11.91
C LEU A 143 0.32 -15.62 12.70
N ASP A 144 0.39 -16.79 12.04
CA ASP A 144 0.33 -18.09 12.71
C ASP A 144 1.53 -18.31 13.65
N ARG A 145 2.74 -17.86 13.22
CA ARG A 145 3.92 -17.88 14.08
C ARG A 145 3.69 -17.09 15.37
N LEU A 146 3.08 -15.91 15.27
CA LEU A 146 2.75 -15.11 16.45
C LEU A 146 1.62 -15.73 17.28
N ALA A 147 0.61 -16.34 16.67
CA ALA A 147 -0.47 -17.03 17.36
C ALA A 147 0.03 -18.23 18.19
N ALA A 148 1.05 -18.93 17.69
CA ALA A 148 1.67 -20.08 18.37
C ALA A 148 2.44 -19.69 19.65
N LEU A 149 2.73 -18.40 19.89
CA LEU A 149 3.36 -17.94 21.14
C LEU A 149 2.40 -17.96 22.33
N GLU A 150 1.10 -18.07 22.08
CA GLU A 150 0.05 -18.04 23.12
C GLU A 150 0.13 -16.79 24.05
N ALA A 151 0.52 -15.65 23.47
CA ALA A 151 0.72 -14.41 24.20
C ALA A 151 -0.56 -13.95 24.91
N GLU A 152 -0.44 -13.47 26.14
CA GLU A 152 -1.52 -12.86 26.92
C GLU A 152 -1.84 -11.45 26.44
N VAL A 153 -0.85 -10.76 25.87
CA VAL A 153 -0.99 -9.39 25.38
C VAL A 153 -0.35 -9.26 24.01
N LEU A 154 -1.09 -8.70 23.06
CA LEU A 154 -0.58 -8.27 21.76
C LEU A 154 -0.55 -6.74 21.71
N VAL A 155 0.62 -6.18 21.51
CA VAL A 155 0.82 -4.77 21.18
C VAL A 155 0.90 -4.65 19.67
N THR A 156 -0.09 -3.99 19.08
CA THR A 156 -0.15 -3.73 17.65
C THR A 156 0.64 -2.48 17.26
N GLU A 157 0.94 -2.31 15.96
CA GLU A 157 1.77 -1.18 15.49
C GLU A 157 1.07 0.17 15.67
N PHE A 158 -0.19 0.29 15.27
CA PHE A 158 -0.97 1.55 15.27
C PHE A 158 -2.34 1.42 15.92
N GLY A 159 -2.60 0.38 16.63
CA GLY A 159 -3.92 0.07 17.14
C GLY A 159 -3.95 -0.10 18.65
N PRO A 160 -5.04 -0.67 19.14
CA PRO A 160 -5.19 -0.95 20.56
C PRO A 160 -4.25 -2.05 21.01
N ILE A 161 -3.97 -2.08 22.31
CA ILE A 161 -3.38 -3.23 22.99
C ILE A 161 -4.48 -4.26 23.18
N ILE A 162 -4.24 -5.51 22.76
CA ILE A 162 -5.19 -6.62 22.87
C ILE A 162 -4.80 -7.46 24.07
N ASN A 163 -5.74 -7.71 24.95
CA ASN A 163 -5.55 -8.47 26.18
C ASN A 163 -6.33 -9.79 26.16
N GLY A 164 -5.70 -10.84 26.70
CA GLY A 164 -6.24 -12.19 26.81
C GLY A 164 -5.84 -13.09 25.65
N SER A 165 -5.18 -14.21 25.97
CA SER A 165 -4.58 -15.12 24.98
C SER A 165 -5.57 -15.64 23.95
N LYS A 166 -6.83 -15.87 24.32
CA LYS A 166 -7.90 -16.29 23.40
C LYS A 166 -8.21 -15.22 22.35
N GLU A 167 -8.30 -13.96 22.76
CA GLU A 167 -8.59 -12.84 21.86
C GLU A 167 -7.38 -12.55 20.95
N VAL A 168 -6.17 -12.57 21.49
CA VAL A 168 -4.94 -12.44 20.73
C VAL A 168 -4.87 -13.50 19.64
N ARG A 169 -5.00 -14.76 20.03
CA ARG A 169 -4.99 -15.88 19.09
C ARG A 169 -6.10 -15.74 18.04
N HIS A 170 -7.33 -15.44 18.46
CA HIS A 170 -8.47 -15.30 17.57
C HIS A 170 -8.22 -14.25 16.48
N ARG A 171 -7.70 -13.06 16.82
CA ARG A 171 -7.40 -12.03 15.84
C ARG A 171 -6.32 -12.43 14.86
N LEU A 172 -5.24 -13.04 15.35
CA LEU A 172 -4.13 -13.48 14.51
C LEU A 172 -4.55 -14.57 13.52
N GLU A 173 -5.19 -15.65 14.03
CA GLU A 173 -5.66 -16.78 13.23
C GLU A 173 -6.75 -16.36 12.24
N LYS A 174 -7.70 -15.50 12.65
CA LYS A 174 -8.78 -15.04 11.76
C LYS A 174 -8.26 -14.16 10.64
N THR A 175 -7.27 -13.32 10.92
CA THR A 175 -6.61 -12.53 9.88
C THR A 175 -5.83 -13.43 8.91
N ALA A 176 -5.10 -14.42 9.41
CA ALA A 176 -4.40 -15.39 8.56
C ALA A 176 -5.38 -16.20 7.67
N GLU A 177 -6.51 -16.63 8.24
CA GLU A 177 -7.60 -17.31 7.51
C GLU A 177 -8.12 -16.42 6.37
N SER A 178 -8.39 -15.15 6.64
CA SER A 178 -8.86 -14.20 5.63
C SER A 178 -7.87 -14.03 4.47
N LEU A 179 -6.58 -13.98 4.76
CA LEU A 179 -5.52 -13.90 3.73
C LEU A 179 -5.44 -15.17 2.88
N ARG A 180 -5.57 -16.34 3.49
CA ARG A 180 -5.57 -17.63 2.76
C ARG A 180 -6.82 -17.78 1.91
N TRP A 181 -7.97 -17.40 2.44
CA TRP A 181 -9.21 -17.39 1.69
C TRP A 181 -9.10 -16.54 0.41
N LEU A 182 -8.55 -15.31 0.51
CA LEU A 182 -8.32 -14.47 -0.67
C LEU A 182 -7.45 -15.16 -1.71
N ARG A 183 -6.39 -15.87 -1.29
CA ARG A 183 -5.55 -16.61 -2.22
C ARG A 183 -6.31 -17.74 -2.90
N GLU A 184 -7.07 -18.53 -2.16
CA GLU A 184 -7.87 -19.64 -2.70
C GLU A 184 -8.87 -19.13 -3.75
N GLU A 185 -9.59 -18.06 -3.46
CA GLU A 185 -10.57 -17.46 -4.35
C GLU A 185 -9.94 -16.86 -5.63
N VAL A 186 -8.79 -16.20 -5.49
CA VAL A 186 -8.06 -15.67 -6.65
C VAL A 186 -7.55 -16.80 -7.53
N VAL A 187 -6.95 -17.84 -6.94
CA VAL A 187 -6.44 -19.01 -7.68
C VAL A 187 -7.56 -19.75 -8.39
N ASP A 188 -8.72 -19.95 -7.76
CA ASP A 188 -9.88 -20.58 -8.39
C ASP A 188 -10.33 -19.82 -9.66
N ARG A 189 -10.38 -18.48 -9.58
CA ARG A 189 -10.75 -17.63 -10.72
C ARG A 189 -9.67 -17.58 -11.80
N LEU A 190 -8.41 -17.58 -11.42
CA LEU A 190 -7.30 -17.73 -12.36
C LEU A 190 -7.40 -19.04 -13.14
N ASN A 191 -7.70 -20.15 -12.47
CA ASN A 191 -7.90 -21.47 -13.09
C ASN A 191 -9.11 -21.50 -14.04
N LYS A 192 -10.10 -20.63 -13.83
CA LYS A 192 -11.22 -20.41 -14.76
C LYS A 192 -10.87 -19.47 -15.91
N GLY A 193 -9.68 -18.95 -15.96
CA GLY A 193 -9.20 -18.08 -17.04
C GLY A 193 -9.58 -16.60 -16.91
N MET A 194 -10.07 -16.14 -15.77
CA MET A 194 -10.51 -14.75 -15.56
C MET A 194 -9.33 -13.78 -15.56
N SER A 195 -9.53 -12.61 -16.16
CA SER A 195 -8.61 -11.46 -16.07
C SER A 195 -8.69 -10.80 -14.68
N GLU A 196 -7.70 -9.96 -14.33
CA GLU A 196 -7.71 -9.22 -13.05
C GLU A 196 -9.02 -8.43 -12.83
N ARG A 197 -9.50 -7.76 -13.89
CA ARG A 197 -10.73 -6.95 -13.80
C ARG A 197 -11.97 -7.82 -13.58
N GLU A 198 -12.03 -8.99 -14.22
CA GLU A 198 -13.12 -9.95 -14.04
C GLU A 198 -13.08 -10.56 -12.64
N VAL A 199 -11.88 -10.91 -12.13
CA VAL A 199 -11.72 -11.40 -10.74
C VAL A 199 -12.23 -10.34 -9.76
N LEU A 200 -11.79 -9.09 -9.88
CA LEU A 200 -12.22 -8.01 -8.98
C LEU A 200 -13.74 -7.76 -9.02
N ALA A 201 -14.37 -7.90 -10.18
CA ALA A 201 -15.81 -7.71 -10.34
C ALA A 201 -16.63 -8.89 -9.80
N ASP A 202 -16.06 -10.10 -9.78
CA ASP A 202 -16.72 -11.34 -9.34
C ASP A 202 -16.52 -11.65 -7.84
N MET A 203 -15.53 -11.00 -7.20
CA MET A 203 -15.23 -11.24 -5.78
C MET A 203 -16.38 -10.76 -4.87
N THR A 204 -16.76 -11.63 -3.94
CA THR A 204 -17.66 -11.31 -2.83
C THR A 204 -17.00 -11.72 -1.53
N TYR A 205 -16.82 -10.79 -0.62
CA TYR A 205 -16.07 -10.99 0.61
C TYR A 205 -16.98 -11.46 1.74
N PRO A 206 -16.74 -12.65 2.36
CA PRO A 206 -17.52 -13.15 3.49
C PRO A 206 -17.47 -12.21 4.69
N GLU A 207 -18.63 -11.88 5.25
CA GLU A 207 -18.71 -10.99 6.41
C GLU A 207 -17.97 -11.55 7.63
N GLU A 208 -18.03 -12.87 7.84
CA GLU A 208 -17.34 -13.54 8.93
C GLU A 208 -15.80 -13.45 8.89
N LEU A 209 -15.22 -13.11 7.72
CA LEU A 209 -13.79 -12.89 7.54
C LEU A 209 -13.42 -11.41 7.49
N PHE A 210 -14.22 -10.60 6.80
CA PHE A 210 -13.85 -9.22 6.47
C PHE A 210 -14.61 -8.14 7.24
N ASN A 211 -15.72 -8.49 7.92
CA ASN A 211 -16.45 -7.56 8.78
C ASN A 211 -16.03 -7.71 10.26
N GLN A 212 -14.72 -7.90 10.50
CA GLN A 212 -14.17 -7.94 11.85
C GLN A 212 -13.79 -6.52 12.31
N PRO A 213 -13.91 -6.18 13.59
CA PRO A 213 -13.58 -4.82 14.09
C PRO A 213 -12.14 -4.38 13.77
N TRP A 214 -11.21 -5.32 13.63
CA TRP A 214 -9.81 -5.04 13.30
C TRP A 214 -9.48 -5.19 11.81
N MET A 215 -10.43 -5.57 10.96
CA MET A 215 -10.26 -5.71 9.51
C MET A 215 -10.83 -4.50 8.74
N THR A 216 -10.55 -3.30 9.23
CA THR A 216 -11.08 -2.07 8.64
C THR A 216 -10.34 -1.70 7.34
N PRO A 217 -11.03 -1.44 6.24
CA PRO A 217 -10.40 -1.05 4.97
C PRO A 217 -10.01 0.44 4.94
N ASN A 218 -9.41 0.93 6.03
CA ASN A 218 -9.07 2.35 6.20
C ASN A 218 -7.74 2.75 5.52
N TYR A 219 -6.80 1.81 5.37
CA TYR A 219 -5.51 2.03 4.72
C TYR A 219 -5.33 1.11 3.50
N GLY A 220 -5.37 -0.20 3.68
CA GLY A 220 -5.50 -1.22 2.65
C GLY A 220 -6.96 -1.64 2.46
N CYS A 221 -7.21 -2.52 1.50
CA CYS A 221 -8.51 -3.16 1.28
C CYS A 221 -8.34 -4.53 0.63
N PRO A 222 -9.37 -5.40 0.65
CA PRO A 222 -9.27 -6.72 0.03
C PRO A 222 -8.93 -6.67 -1.45
N GLU A 223 -9.44 -5.68 -2.21
CA GLU A 223 -9.19 -5.52 -3.63
C GLU A 223 -7.70 -5.29 -3.94
N TYR A 224 -6.96 -4.64 -3.05
CA TYR A 224 -5.51 -4.50 -3.23
C TYR A 224 -4.81 -5.85 -3.12
N ILE A 225 -5.23 -6.66 -2.14
CA ILE A 225 -4.67 -8.00 -1.92
C ILE A 225 -4.98 -8.91 -3.10
N VAL A 226 -6.22 -8.85 -3.63
CA VAL A 226 -6.62 -9.56 -4.84
C VAL A 226 -5.71 -9.22 -6.03
N ARG A 227 -5.41 -7.93 -6.25
CA ARG A 227 -4.50 -7.49 -7.31
C ARG A 227 -3.08 -8.02 -7.13
N ASP A 228 -2.59 -8.02 -5.91
CA ASP A 228 -1.23 -8.48 -5.60
C ASP A 228 -1.12 -10.00 -5.80
N LEU A 229 -2.11 -10.77 -5.33
CA LEU A 229 -2.22 -12.21 -5.54
C LEU A 229 -2.37 -12.56 -7.03
N TYR A 230 -3.23 -11.83 -7.76
CA TYR A 230 -3.36 -12.03 -9.20
C TYR A 230 -2.04 -11.84 -9.92
N ARG A 231 -1.30 -10.77 -9.57
CA ARG A 231 -0.01 -10.44 -10.17
C ARG A 231 1.09 -11.45 -9.81
N GLU A 232 1.05 -12.00 -8.59
CA GLU A 232 1.98 -13.04 -8.13
C GLU A 232 1.93 -14.27 -9.04
N GLU A 233 0.73 -14.69 -9.48
CA GLU A 233 0.52 -15.90 -10.25
C GLU A 233 0.47 -15.66 -11.77
N ASN A 234 -0.12 -14.54 -12.23
CA ASN A 234 -0.33 -14.24 -13.66
C ASN A 234 0.79 -13.37 -14.27
N GLY A 235 1.58 -12.67 -13.46
CA GLY A 235 2.45 -11.61 -13.95
C GLY A 235 1.67 -10.32 -14.28
N TRP A 236 2.22 -9.48 -15.15
CA TRP A 236 1.74 -8.11 -15.38
C TRP A 236 0.75 -7.96 -16.55
N TRP A 237 0.59 -8.95 -17.42
CA TRP A 237 -0.27 -8.82 -18.59
C TRP A 237 -1.75 -8.90 -18.24
N ASP A 238 -2.49 -7.87 -18.63
CA ASP A 238 -3.93 -7.71 -18.41
C ASP A 238 -4.83 -8.44 -19.40
N ARG A 239 -4.22 -9.29 -20.29
CA ARG A 239 -4.85 -10.06 -21.38
C ARG A 239 -5.40 -9.22 -22.53
N ASN A 240 -5.13 -7.92 -22.56
CA ASN A 240 -5.38 -7.07 -23.72
C ASN A 240 -4.11 -7.03 -24.61
N PRO A 241 -4.14 -7.57 -25.85
CA PRO A 241 -2.97 -7.56 -26.73
C PRO A 241 -2.40 -6.17 -27.00
N THR A 242 -3.22 -5.14 -26.96
CA THR A 242 -2.80 -3.73 -27.13
C THR A 242 -1.73 -3.32 -26.09
N ASN A 243 -1.80 -3.88 -24.90
CA ASN A 243 -0.92 -3.53 -23.79
C ASN A 243 0.36 -4.36 -23.70
N LEU A 244 0.58 -5.34 -24.61
CA LEU A 244 1.83 -6.10 -24.68
C LEU A 244 3.02 -5.24 -25.10
N HIS A 245 2.83 -4.41 -26.13
CA HIS A 245 3.81 -3.48 -26.66
C HIS A 245 3.12 -2.15 -26.98
N PRO A 246 2.74 -1.37 -25.95
CA PRO A 246 1.93 -0.18 -26.16
C PRO A 246 2.73 0.93 -26.86
N SER A 247 2.02 1.73 -27.65
CA SER A 247 2.55 2.99 -28.16
C SER A 247 2.82 3.95 -27.01
N ALA A 248 3.56 5.04 -27.27
CA ALA A 248 3.73 6.11 -26.29
C ALA A 248 2.32 6.60 -25.85
N PRO A 249 2.10 6.85 -24.53
CA PRO A 249 0.78 7.18 -24.01
C PRO A 249 0.11 8.36 -24.73
N GLN A 250 0.87 9.38 -25.08
CA GLN A 250 0.34 10.58 -25.77
C GLN A 250 -0.06 10.27 -27.22
N ASP A 251 0.74 9.47 -27.93
CA ASP A 251 0.41 9.08 -29.31
C ASP A 251 -0.88 8.26 -29.34
N ALA A 252 -1.03 7.34 -28.38
CA ALA A 252 -2.25 6.53 -28.24
C ALA A 252 -3.47 7.40 -27.91
N ALA A 253 -3.34 8.33 -26.95
CA ALA A 253 -4.42 9.23 -26.57
C ALA A 253 -4.82 10.17 -27.74
N GLN A 254 -3.85 10.70 -28.49
CA GLN A 254 -4.11 11.52 -29.66
C GLN A 254 -4.78 10.75 -30.78
N ALA A 255 -4.39 9.51 -31.00
CA ALA A 255 -5.04 8.63 -31.98
C ALA A 255 -6.52 8.36 -31.61
N VAL A 256 -6.80 8.09 -30.34
CA VAL A 256 -8.17 7.92 -29.84
C VAL A 256 -8.98 9.21 -30.06
N LEU A 257 -8.44 10.37 -29.66
CA LEU A 257 -9.10 11.67 -29.86
C LEU A 257 -9.42 11.94 -31.33
N SER A 258 -8.47 11.65 -32.25
CA SER A 258 -8.65 11.85 -33.69
C SER A 258 -9.76 10.99 -34.31
N ALA A 259 -10.12 9.88 -33.65
CA ALA A 259 -11.19 8.98 -34.08
C ALA A 259 -12.56 9.40 -33.57
N ILE A 260 -12.63 10.38 -32.66
CA ILE A 260 -13.88 10.89 -32.08
C ILE A 260 -14.40 12.04 -32.93
N ALA A 261 -15.55 11.83 -33.60
CA ALA A 261 -16.13 12.86 -34.46
C ALA A 261 -16.63 14.09 -33.70
N GLU A 262 -17.20 13.86 -32.52
CA GLU A 262 -17.84 14.92 -31.69
C GLU A 262 -17.39 14.81 -30.23
N PRO A 263 -16.24 15.40 -29.85
CA PRO A 263 -15.73 15.35 -28.47
C PRO A 263 -16.72 15.86 -27.42
N ALA A 264 -17.54 16.85 -27.75
CA ALA A 264 -18.57 17.38 -26.86
C ALA A 264 -19.60 16.32 -26.42
N GLN A 265 -19.91 15.32 -27.26
CA GLN A 265 -20.82 14.23 -26.89
C GLN A 265 -20.19 13.30 -25.84
N VAL A 266 -18.88 13.04 -25.93
CA VAL A 266 -18.15 12.25 -24.92
C VAL A 266 -18.22 12.94 -23.57
N LEU A 267 -17.95 14.25 -23.54
CA LEU A 267 -18.02 15.06 -22.33
C LEU A 267 -19.44 15.08 -21.73
N SER A 268 -20.47 15.31 -22.57
CA SER A 268 -21.88 15.26 -22.14
C SER A 268 -22.22 13.89 -21.54
N ARG A 269 -21.79 12.81 -22.20
CA ARG A 269 -22.08 11.45 -21.73
C ARG A 269 -21.40 11.13 -20.40
N ALA A 270 -20.16 11.57 -20.20
CA ALA A 270 -19.47 11.41 -18.93
C ALA A 270 -20.20 12.15 -17.78
N LYS A 271 -20.69 13.38 -18.05
CA LYS A 271 -21.48 14.15 -17.07
C LYS A 271 -22.79 13.47 -16.73
N GLU A 272 -23.55 12.98 -17.71
CA GLU A 272 -24.79 12.24 -17.50
C GLU A 272 -24.59 10.99 -16.61
N ILE A 273 -23.50 10.23 -16.85
CA ILE A 273 -23.18 9.03 -16.06
C ILE A 273 -22.86 9.43 -14.63
N ALA A 274 -22.09 10.50 -14.43
CA ALA A 274 -21.76 10.99 -13.09
C ALA A 274 -23.01 11.47 -12.34
N GLU A 275 -23.95 12.17 -13.02
CA GLU A 275 -25.23 12.58 -12.47
C GLU A 275 -26.13 11.39 -12.06
N GLN A 276 -25.98 10.25 -12.75
CA GLN A 276 -26.64 8.99 -12.39
C GLN A 276 -25.99 8.29 -11.18
N GLY A 277 -24.89 8.82 -10.66
CA GLY A 277 -24.18 8.33 -9.49
C GLY A 277 -23.04 7.36 -9.77
N ASP A 278 -22.73 7.03 -11.03
CA ASP A 278 -21.61 6.15 -11.38
C ASP A 278 -20.35 6.95 -11.73
N VAL A 279 -19.69 7.48 -10.69
CA VAL A 279 -18.46 8.27 -10.82
C VAL A 279 -17.33 7.47 -11.46
N GLN A 280 -17.24 6.17 -11.16
CA GLN A 280 -16.19 5.31 -11.72
C GLN A 280 -16.36 5.08 -13.21
N LEU A 281 -17.59 4.85 -13.66
CA LEU A 281 -17.89 4.70 -15.09
C LEU A 281 -17.66 6.02 -15.85
N ALA A 282 -18.02 7.15 -15.24
CA ALA A 282 -17.75 8.47 -15.79
C ALA A 282 -16.25 8.73 -16.00
N LEU A 283 -15.39 8.27 -15.07
CA LEU A 283 -13.92 8.33 -15.22
C LEU A 283 -13.45 7.55 -16.45
N HIS A 284 -14.00 6.36 -16.74
CA HIS A 284 -13.65 5.61 -17.94
C HIS A 284 -14.02 6.34 -19.23
N VAL A 285 -15.18 7.02 -19.26
CA VAL A 285 -15.64 7.74 -20.46
C VAL A 285 -14.83 9.01 -20.67
N ILE A 286 -14.59 9.79 -19.60
CA ILE A 286 -13.87 11.07 -19.73
C ILE A 286 -12.41 10.87 -20.12
N ASP A 287 -11.81 9.71 -19.81
CA ASP A 287 -10.43 9.36 -20.18
C ASP A 287 -10.22 9.33 -21.70
N LEU A 288 -11.25 9.09 -22.50
CA LEU A 288 -11.17 9.16 -23.96
C LEU A 288 -10.72 10.54 -24.47
N LEU A 289 -10.96 11.60 -23.69
CA LEU A 289 -10.54 12.98 -23.98
C LEU A 289 -9.37 13.41 -23.07
N ALA A 290 -9.52 13.21 -21.77
CA ALA A 290 -8.68 13.81 -20.75
C ALA A 290 -7.23 13.28 -20.73
N LEU A 291 -6.94 12.15 -21.38
CA LEU A 291 -5.59 11.61 -21.51
C LEU A 291 -4.77 12.28 -22.65
N SER A 292 -5.41 13.03 -23.53
CA SER A 292 -4.73 13.75 -24.62
C SER A 292 -4.11 15.07 -24.12
N ASP A 293 -2.99 15.48 -24.74
CA ASP A 293 -2.36 16.80 -24.53
C ASP A 293 -2.88 17.88 -25.47
N SER A 294 -4.01 17.63 -26.14
CA SER A 294 -4.63 18.61 -27.04
C SER A 294 -5.15 19.84 -26.29
N ASP A 295 -5.00 21.02 -26.91
CA ASP A 295 -5.54 22.29 -26.41
C ASP A 295 -7.02 22.53 -26.84
N LEU A 296 -7.69 21.53 -27.39
CA LEU A 296 -9.12 21.65 -27.72
C LEU A 296 -9.92 21.98 -26.46
N PRO A 297 -10.89 22.91 -26.55
CA PRO A 297 -11.71 23.31 -25.41
C PRO A 297 -12.36 22.11 -24.69
N GLU A 298 -12.87 21.14 -25.44
CA GLU A 298 -13.49 19.94 -24.90
C GLU A 298 -12.49 19.04 -24.12
N VAL A 299 -11.21 19.01 -24.53
CA VAL A 299 -10.16 18.27 -23.81
C VAL A 299 -9.79 18.99 -22.52
N LEU A 300 -9.66 20.31 -22.55
CA LEU A 300 -9.38 21.09 -21.34
C LEU A 300 -10.53 20.99 -20.34
N GLU A 301 -11.78 21.06 -20.80
CA GLU A 301 -12.96 20.85 -19.95
C GLU A 301 -13.03 19.42 -19.41
N ALA A 302 -12.67 18.42 -20.23
CA ALA A 302 -12.60 17.02 -19.80
C ALA A 302 -11.55 16.81 -18.69
N LYS A 303 -10.40 17.45 -18.76
CA LYS A 303 -9.38 17.41 -17.71
C LYS A 303 -9.88 18.03 -16.40
N ALA A 304 -10.54 19.18 -16.47
CA ALA A 304 -11.14 19.83 -15.31
C ALA A 304 -12.24 18.94 -14.70
N PHE A 305 -13.12 18.40 -15.52
CA PHE A 305 -14.17 17.49 -15.05
C PHE A 305 -13.61 16.19 -14.46
N LYS A 306 -12.54 15.63 -15.04
CA LYS A 306 -11.84 14.48 -14.44
C LYS A 306 -11.30 14.79 -13.05
N ALA A 307 -10.78 16.00 -12.82
CA ALA A 307 -10.33 16.42 -11.48
C ALA A 307 -11.49 16.42 -10.49
N GLU A 308 -12.65 16.94 -10.86
CA GLU A 308 -13.87 16.89 -10.04
C GLU A 308 -14.30 15.44 -9.73
N LEU A 309 -14.34 14.56 -10.74
CA LEU A 309 -14.65 13.13 -10.56
C LEU A 309 -13.67 12.45 -9.61
N CYS A 310 -12.38 12.74 -9.69
CA CYS A 310 -11.38 12.24 -8.76
C CYS A 310 -11.66 12.67 -7.31
N LEU A 311 -12.07 13.92 -7.10
CA LEU A 311 -12.44 14.41 -5.77
C LEU A 311 -13.74 13.78 -5.24
N LEU A 312 -14.70 13.51 -6.10
CA LEU A 312 -15.93 12.77 -5.76
C LEU A 312 -15.57 11.33 -5.38
N ARG A 313 -14.80 10.64 -6.21
CA ARG A 313 -14.39 9.26 -5.94
C ARG A 313 -13.62 9.13 -4.64
N ALA A 314 -12.77 10.11 -4.31
CA ALA A 314 -12.04 10.14 -3.03
C ALA A 314 -12.97 10.26 -1.80
N LYS A 315 -14.23 10.64 -1.95
CA LYS A 315 -15.23 10.68 -0.86
C LYS A 315 -15.98 9.36 -0.70
N GLU A 316 -16.12 8.60 -1.80
CA GLU A 316 -16.91 7.37 -1.85
C GLU A 316 -16.16 6.13 -1.34
N ILE A 317 -14.83 6.15 -1.39
CA ILE A 317 -13.99 5.00 -1.05
C ILE A 317 -13.36 5.15 0.33
N ASP A 318 -13.06 4.04 0.99
CA ASP A 318 -12.47 4.05 2.34
C ASP A 318 -10.94 4.11 2.36
N PRO A 319 -10.19 3.36 1.53
CA PRO A 319 -8.75 3.27 1.67
C PRO A 319 -8.04 4.61 1.53
N TYR A 320 -7.30 5.00 2.56
CA TYR A 320 -6.54 6.26 2.60
C TYR A 320 -5.64 6.45 1.38
N VAL A 321 -4.95 5.39 0.95
CA VAL A 321 -4.01 5.46 -0.17
C VAL A 321 -4.73 5.77 -1.48
N SER A 322 -5.88 5.14 -1.76
CA SER A 322 -6.70 5.49 -2.92
C SER A 322 -7.20 6.93 -2.86
N LYS A 323 -7.69 7.37 -1.67
CA LYS A 323 -8.08 8.78 -1.46
C LYS A 323 -6.92 9.74 -1.79
N ALA A 324 -5.71 9.41 -1.33
CA ALA A 324 -4.53 10.23 -1.59
C ALA A 324 -4.17 10.25 -3.09
N CYS A 325 -4.23 9.12 -3.79
CA CYS A 325 -3.99 9.04 -5.22
C CYS A 325 -5.00 9.87 -6.02
N TYR A 326 -6.30 9.75 -5.74
CA TYR A 326 -7.34 10.55 -6.40
C TYR A 326 -7.16 12.05 -6.15
N ARG A 327 -6.90 12.46 -4.91
CA ARG A 327 -6.66 13.88 -4.57
C ARG A 327 -5.39 14.44 -5.22
N SER A 328 -4.34 13.64 -5.31
CA SER A 328 -3.11 14.04 -6.00
C SER A 328 -3.34 14.14 -7.50
N SER A 329 -4.08 13.21 -8.10
CA SER A 329 -4.46 13.27 -9.51
C SER A 329 -5.28 14.51 -9.83
N ALA A 330 -6.29 14.84 -9.01
CA ALA A 330 -7.07 16.07 -9.17
C ALA A 330 -6.18 17.32 -9.11
N ARG A 331 -5.30 17.41 -8.12
CA ARG A 331 -4.36 18.54 -8.00
C ARG A 331 -3.45 18.68 -9.19
N HIS A 332 -2.93 17.57 -9.74
CA HIS A 332 -2.09 17.61 -10.94
C HIS A 332 -2.86 18.16 -12.13
N LEU A 333 -4.08 17.68 -12.37
CA LEU A 333 -4.94 18.16 -13.44
C LEU A 333 -5.26 19.65 -13.30
N ASP A 334 -5.62 20.13 -12.11
CA ASP A 334 -5.89 21.54 -11.80
C ASP A 334 -4.67 22.44 -12.03
N ASN A 335 -3.46 21.92 -11.89
CA ASN A 335 -2.22 22.63 -12.16
C ASN A 335 -1.67 22.42 -13.59
N GLY A 336 -2.45 21.82 -14.48
CA GLY A 336 -2.04 21.56 -15.87
C GLY A 336 -0.93 20.50 -16.01
N ILE A 337 -0.72 19.67 -14.98
CA ILE A 337 0.27 18.60 -15.01
C ILE A 337 -0.37 17.35 -15.62
N ASN A 338 0.04 17.01 -16.83
CA ASN A 338 -0.50 15.88 -17.58
C ASN A 338 0.26 14.57 -17.34
N SER A 339 1.47 14.64 -16.83
CA SER A 339 2.33 13.48 -16.57
C SER A 339 2.83 13.46 -15.13
N TRP A 340 2.81 12.27 -14.50
CA TRP A 340 3.42 12.06 -13.18
C TRP A 340 4.93 12.32 -13.16
N GLN A 341 5.58 12.32 -14.34
CA GLN A 341 6.99 12.69 -14.49
C GLN A 341 7.21 14.16 -14.12
N ASP A 342 6.24 15.02 -14.44
CA ASP A 342 6.30 16.48 -14.23
C ASP A 342 5.74 16.88 -12.84
N ALA A 343 5.24 15.93 -12.09
CA ALA A 343 4.72 16.16 -10.75
C ALA A 343 5.85 16.55 -9.78
N PRO A 344 5.64 17.61 -8.96
CA PRO A 344 6.63 18.08 -8.00
C PRO A 344 6.92 17.12 -6.87
#